data_7878d512e62067c6942a49167e6de731
#
_entry.id   7878d512e62067c6942a49167e6de731
#
_cell.length_a   1.000
_cell.length_b   1.000
_cell.length_c   1.000
_cell.angle_alpha   90.00
_cell.angle_beta   90.00
_cell.angle_gamma   90.00
#
_symmetry.space_group_name_H-M   'P 1'
#
loop_
_entity.id
_entity.type
_entity.pdbx_description
1 polymer ?
#
loop_
_entity_poly.entity_id
_entity_poly.type
_entity_poly.pdbx_seq_one_letter_code
_entity_poly.pdbx_strand_id
1 'polypeptide(L)'
;MRSIIFLLFLFLFNVVQSQSNSFGKNLAAAVVLFDQCQTKEQYEVAFAKMEELYKQDPTAWLPPYYASIIKARMAMKKMGDSDQLADQAIQWLGMTKAIHNSDEVLCLESLVYTSKMSVNPPFRWKSYESKIKKPLDQAMALNKNNPRPFILKANLQYKMPLFFGGGCNSAKPFAAKAKEILDQQKTDFTVMPHWGRAILTELLKACPI
;
A
#
# COMPACT_ATOMS: atom_id res chain seq x y z
N MET A 1 0.88 40.47 -33.90
CA MET A 1 -0.02 39.56 -33.17
C MET A 1 0.46 38.11 -33.14
N ARG A 2 1.03 37.54 -34.21
CA ARG A 2 1.54 36.15 -34.23
C ARG A 2 2.66 35.83 -33.23
N SER A 3 3.59 36.81 -33.04
CA SER A 3 4.77 36.61 -32.14
C SER A 3 4.39 36.59 -30.62
N ILE A 4 3.35 37.32 -30.23
CA ILE A 4 2.90 37.38 -28.83
C ILE A 4 2.24 36.07 -28.40
N ILE A 5 1.49 35.43 -29.31
CA ILE A 5 0.82 34.15 -29.05
C ILE A 5 1.85 33.06 -28.85
N PHE A 6 2.97 33.05 -29.59
CA PHE A 6 4.04 32.07 -29.49
C PHE A 6 4.81 32.18 -28.14
N LEU A 7 5.04 33.42 -27.67
CA LEU A 7 5.68 33.68 -26.37
C LEU A 7 4.80 33.24 -25.19
N LEU A 8 3.47 33.44 -25.26
CA LEU A 8 2.51 32.99 -24.26
C LEU A 8 2.47 31.45 -24.18
N PHE A 9 2.56 30.76 -25.30
CA PHE A 9 2.57 29.28 -25.37
C PHE A 9 3.85 28.70 -24.75
N LEU A 10 5.00 29.33 -24.98
CA LEU A 10 6.28 28.94 -24.37
C LEU A 10 6.29 29.17 -22.86
N PHE A 11 5.66 30.21 -22.35
CA PHE A 11 5.59 30.50 -20.93
C PHE A 11 4.69 29.52 -20.20
N LEU A 12 3.54 29.16 -20.76
CA LEU A 12 2.64 28.13 -20.20
C LEU A 12 3.30 26.75 -20.15
N PHE A 13 4.10 26.40 -21.17
CA PHE A 13 4.80 25.11 -21.20
C PHE A 13 5.84 24.98 -20.07
N ASN A 14 6.60 26.06 -19.80
CA ASN A 14 7.58 26.05 -18.71
C ASN A 14 6.93 26.00 -17.31
N VAL A 15 5.76 26.61 -17.10
CA VAL A 15 5.04 26.56 -15.83
C VAL A 15 4.53 25.15 -15.55
N VAL A 16 3.96 24.47 -16.53
CA VAL A 16 3.48 23.09 -16.41
C VAL A 16 4.61 22.13 -16.11
N GLN A 17 5.74 22.28 -16.79
CA GLN A 17 6.95 21.44 -16.57
C GLN A 17 7.52 21.64 -15.16
N SER A 18 7.55 22.87 -14.65
CA SER A 18 8.02 23.20 -13.30
C SER A 18 7.12 22.60 -12.22
N GLN A 19 5.80 22.65 -12.39
CA GLN A 19 4.84 22.07 -11.44
C GLN A 19 4.91 20.54 -11.40
N SER A 20 5.04 19.88 -12.54
CA SER A 20 5.22 18.43 -12.63
C SER A 20 6.49 17.96 -11.91
N ASN A 21 7.60 18.70 -12.06
CA ASN A 21 8.87 18.38 -11.39
C ASN A 21 8.78 18.57 -9.87
N SER A 22 8.04 19.58 -9.39
CA SER A 22 7.84 19.82 -7.96
C SER A 22 6.95 18.76 -7.31
N PHE A 23 5.87 18.35 -7.97
CA PHE A 23 4.98 17.27 -7.49
C PHE A 23 5.72 15.97 -7.30
N GLY A 24 6.51 15.53 -8.30
CA GLY A 24 7.29 14.30 -8.22
C GLY A 24 8.31 14.30 -7.06
N LYS A 25 8.99 15.44 -6.84
CA LYS A 25 9.92 15.61 -5.70
C LYS A 25 9.19 15.56 -4.36
N ASN A 26 8.05 16.22 -4.24
CA ASN A 26 7.26 16.24 -3.02
C ASN A 26 6.67 14.85 -2.71
N LEU A 27 6.22 14.12 -3.74
CA LEU A 27 5.78 12.73 -3.59
C LEU A 27 6.92 11.83 -3.11
N ALA A 28 8.11 11.95 -3.69
CA ALA A 28 9.27 11.18 -3.27
C ALA A 28 9.63 11.47 -1.80
N ALA A 29 9.63 12.73 -1.38
CA ALA A 29 9.89 13.12 0.01
C ALA A 29 8.81 12.56 0.96
N ALA A 30 7.54 12.59 0.56
CA ALA A 30 6.45 12.05 1.36
C ALA A 30 6.50 10.52 1.49
N VAL A 31 6.96 9.80 0.46
CA VAL A 31 7.18 8.35 0.51
C VAL A 31 8.34 8.01 1.44
N VAL A 32 9.47 8.73 1.35
CA VAL A 32 10.60 8.56 2.29
C VAL A 32 10.17 8.81 3.74
N LEU A 33 9.37 9.86 3.98
CA LEU A 33 8.83 10.14 5.31
C LEU A 33 7.98 8.98 5.82
N PHE A 34 7.09 8.44 4.99
CA PHE A 34 6.26 7.29 5.33
C PHE A 34 7.08 6.04 5.67
N ASP A 35 8.15 5.76 4.93
CA ASP A 35 9.01 4.60 5.17
C ASP A 35 9.71 4.65 6.53
N GLN A 36 9.94 5.85 7.07
CA GLN A 36 10.60 6.09 8.35
C GLN A 36 9.62 6.14 9.53
N CYS A 37 8.28 6.11 9.29
CA CYS A 37 7.29 6.26 10.35
C CYS A 37 7.33 5.13 11.38
N GLN A 38 7.50 5.50 12.66
CA GLN A 38 7.43 4.62 13.82
C GLN A 38 6.33 5.03 14.80
N THR A 39 6.12 6.33 15.01
CA THR A 39 5.17 6.88 15.98
C THR A 39 3.88 7.35 15.30
N LYS A 40 2.81 7.51 16.09
CA LYS A 40 1.53 8.02 15.63
C LYS A 40 1.68 9.38 14.94
N GLU A 41 2.42 10.29 15.56
CA GLU A 41 2.64 11.65 15.08
C GLU A 41 3.33 11.65 13.70
N GLN A 42 4.33 10.78 13.51
CA GLN A 42 5.01 10.64 12.22
C GLN A 42 4.04 10.12 11.14
N TYR A 43 3.20 9.15 11.45
CA TYR A 43 2.16 8.67 10.53
C TYR A 43 1.14 9.76 10.19
N GLU A 44 0.74 10.59 11.16
CA GLU A 44 -0.18 11.71 10.92
C GLU A 44 0.44 12.77 10.00
N VAL A 45 1.72 13.09 10.19
CA VAL A 45 2.45 14.01 9.29
C VAL A 45 2.57 13.41 7.88
N ALA A 46 2.94 12.14 7.75
CA ALA A 46 3.02 11.48 6.45
C ALA A 46 1.65 11.44 5.74
N PHE A 47 0.58 11.17 6.49
CA PHE A 47 -0.79 11.19 5.96
C PHE A 47 -1.18 12.58 5.44
N ALA A 48 -0.92 13.65 6.22
CA ALA A 48 -1.23 15.02 5.81
C ALA A 48 -0.51 15.41 4.51
N LYS A 49 0.74 14.95 4.32
CA LYS A 49 1.48 15.15 3.07
C LYS A 49 0.85 14.42 1.88
N MET A 50 0.37 13.20 2.06
CA MET A 50 -0.33 12.47 0.99
C MET A 50 -1.68 13.11 0.66
N GLU A 51 -2.41 13.60 1.66
CA GLU A 51 -3.66 14.34 1.46
C GLU A 51 -3.44 15.65 0.70
N GLU A 52 -2.38 16.40 1.05
CA GLU A 52 -1.97 17.62 0.34
C GLU A 52 -1.67 17.34 -1.14
N LEU A 53 -0.89 16.29 -1.42
CA LEU A 53 -0.54 15.87 -2.78
C LEU A 53 -1.77 15.42 -3.59
N TYR A 54 -2.71 14.71 -2.97
CA TYR A 54 -3.96 14.35 -3.62
C TYR A 54 -4.81 15.57 -3.98
N LYS A 55 -4.84 16.62 -3.13
CA LYS A 55 -5.52 17.88 -3.42
C LYS A 55 -4.85 18.66 -4.58
N GLN A 56 -3.51 18.55 -4.71
CA GLN A 56 -2.76 19.17 -5.81
C GLN A 56 -3.01 18.48 -7.15
N ASP A 57 -3.07 17.16 -7.17
CA ASP A 57 -3.37 16.35 -8.36
C ASP A 57 -4.28 15.17 -8.01
N PRO A 58 -5.61 15.34 -8.12
CA PRO A 58 -6.58 14.27 -7.84
C PRO A 58 -6.56 13.13 -8.87
N THR A 59 -5.80 13.24 -9.96
CA THR A 59 -5.65 12.20 -10.97
C THR A 59 -4.47 11.27 -10.68
N ALA A 60 -3.55 11.67 -9.80
CA ALA A 60 -2.43 10.86 -9.36
C ALA A 60 -2.89 9.79 -8.36
N TRP A 61 -2.68 8.51 -8.66
CA TRP A 61 -3.15 7.39 -7.84
C TRP A 61 -2.28 7.08 -6.61
N LEU A 62 -1.00 7.47 -6.63
CA LEU A 62 -0.06 7.15 -5.54
C LEU A 62 -0.38 7.87 -4.22
N PRO A 63 -0.75 9.17 -4.19
CA PRO A 63 -1.10 9.83 -2.93
C PRO A 63 -2.25 9.14 -2.18
N PRO A 64 -3.43 8.87 -2.79
CA PRO A 64 -4.51 8.18 -2.08
C PRO A 64 -4.15 6.71 -1.75
N TYR A 65 -3.32 6.04 -2.56
CA TYR A 65 -2.78 4.71 -2.25
C TYR A 65 -1.98 4.72 -0.94
N TYR A 66 -1.02 5.65 -0.79
CA TYR A 66 -0.22 5.75 0.43
C TYR A 66 -1.04 6.26 1.61
N ALA A 67 -1.98 7.17 1.43
CA ALA A 67 -2.91 7.60 2.47
C ALA A 67 -3.71 6.41 3.04
N SER A 68 -4.19 5.53 2.16
CA SER A 68 -4.90 4.30 2.55
C SER A 68 -4.01 3.34 3.35
N ILE A 69 -2.76 3.09 2.90
CA ILE A 69 -1.79 2.25 3.62
C ILE A 69 -1.46 2.81 5.00
N ILE A 70 -1.25 4.12 5.10
CA ILE A 70 -0.95 4.81 6.36
C ILE A 70 -2.07 4.54 7.37
N LYS A 71 -3.31 4.80 7.02
CA LYS A 71 -4.46 4.59 7.91
C LYS A 71 -4.65 3.12 8.28
N ALA A 72 -4.48 2.19 7.33
CA ALA A 72 -4.52 0.76 7.61
C ALA A 72 -3.43 0.31 8.60
N ARG A 73 -2.19 0.82 8.45
CA ARG A 73 -1.09 0.54 9.39
C ARG A 73 -1.34 1.12 10.77
N MET A 74 -1.84 2.35 10.86
CA MET A 74 -2.22 2.97 12.14
C MET A 74 -3.29 2.15 12.85
N ALA A 75 -4.31 1.67 12.13
CA ALA A 75 -5.34 0.78 12.68
C ALA A 75 -4.76 -0.52 13.25
N MET A 76 -3.91 -1.21 12.46
CA MET A 76 -3.27 -2.46 12.88
C MET A 76 -2.30 -2.29 14.05
N LYS A 77 -1.65 -1.13 14.15
CA LYS A 77 -0.75 -0.77 15.27
C LYS A 77 -1.49 -0.17 16.47
N LYS A 78 -2.81 -0.04 16.42
CA LYS A 78 -3.65 0.56 17.49
C LYS A 78 -3.23 1.99 17.88
N MET A 79 -2.90 2.81 16.88
CA MET A 79 -2.44 4.19 17.05
C MET A 79 -3.59 5.20 17.20
N GLY A 80 -4.77 4.77 17.59
CA GLY A 80 -5.99 5.51 17.79
C GLY A 80 -7.19 4.57 17.78
N ASP A 81 -8.38 5.09 17.46
CA ASP A 81 -9.55 4.24 17.22
C ASP A 81 -9.31 3.40 15.96
N SER A 82 -9.01 2.12 16.17
CA SER A 82 -8.64 1.19 15.10
C SER A 82 -9.76 0.98 14.10
N ASP A 83 -11.01 1.07 14.53
CA ASP A 83 -12.16 0.89 13.66
C ASP A 83 -12.36 2.10 12.74
N GLN A 84 -12.27 3.29 13.31
CA GLN A 84 -12.32 4.56 12.56
C GLN A 84 -11.15 4.68 11.58
N LEU A 85 -9.93 4.35 12.02
CA LEU A 85 -8.74 4.36 11.15
C LEU A 85 -8.86 3.38 9.97
N ALA A 86 -9.42 2.19 10.20
CA ALA A 86 -9.66 1.22 9.14
C ALA A 86 -10.77 1.70 8.17
N ASP A 87 -11.81 2.39 8.65
CA ASP A 87 -12.83 2.99 7.79
C ASP A 87 -12.25 4.12 6.93
N GLN A 88 -11.38 4.95 7.48
CA GLN A 88 -10.64 5.96 6.70
C GLN A 88 -9.76 5.29 5.63
N ALA A 89 -9.09 4.18 5.96
CA ALA A 89 -8.32 3.42 4.97
C ALA A 89 -9.18 2.91 3.82
N ILE A 90 -10.41 2.43 4.10
CA ILE A 90 -11.38 1.98 3.09
C ILE A 90 -11.82 3.15 2.19
N GLN A 91 -12.04 4.34 2.74
CA GLN A 91 -12.39 5.52 1.95
C GLN A 91 -11.27 5.89 0.97
N TRP A 92 -10.02 5.95 1.42
CA TRP A 92 -8.86 6.24 0.58
C TRP A 92 -8.58 5.14 -0.47
N LEU A 93 -8.83 3.86 -0.12
CA LEU A 93 -8.82 2.76 -1.08
C LEU A 93 -9.85 3.00 -2.20
N GLY A 94 -11.07 3.45 -1.85
CA GLY A 94 -12.11 3.79 -2.84
C GLY A 94 -11.65 4.87 -3.82
N MET A 95 -11.01 5.94 -3.33
CA MET A 95 -10.42 7.00 -4.16
C MET A 95 -9.32 6.44 -5.07
N THR A 96 -8.44 5.58 -4.56
CA THR A 96 -7.39 4.94 -5.34
C THR A 96 -7.98 4.09 -6.47
N LYS A 97 -8.98 3.26 -6.18
CA LYS A 97 -9.64 2.37 -7.15
C LYS A 97 -10.40 3.13 -8.24
N ALA A 98 -10.88 4.33 -7.95
CA ALA A 98 -11.53 5.19 -8.94
C ALA A 98 -10.53 5.72 -9.99
N ILE A 99 -9.25 5.84 -9.64
CA ILE A 99 -8.20 6.39 -10.50
C ILE A 99 -7.40 5.27 -11.18
N HIS A 100 -7.09 4.19 -10.45
CA HIS A 100 -6.15 3.16 -10.91
C HIS A 100 -6.56 1.77 -10.46
N ASN A 101 -6.37 0.79 -11.36
CA ASN A 101 -6.64 -0.62 -11.11
C ASN A 101 -5.40 -1.45 -11.50
N SER A 102 -4.81 -2.15 -10.53
CA SER A 102 -3.59 -2.95 -10.74
C SER A 102 -3.46 -4.02 -9.66
N ASP A 103 -2.50 -4.92 -9.83
CA ASP A 103 -2.09 -5.89 -8.81
C ASP A 103 -1.69 -5.22 -7.49
N GLU A 104 -1.08 -4.01 -7.54
CA GLU A 104 -0.76 -3.23 -6.34
C GLU A 104 -2.00 -2.75 -5.60
N VAL A 105 -3.01 -2.28 -6.31
CA VAL A 105 -4.27 -1.84 -5.70
C VAL A 105 -5.04 -3.02 -5.11
N LEU A 106 -4.97 -4.19 -5.71
CA LEU A 106 -5.51 -5.43 -5.15
C LEU A 106 -4.78 -5.85 -3.87
N CYS A 107 -3.44 -5.69 -3.81
CA CYS A 107 -2.69 -5.90 -2.57
C CYS A 107 -3.10 -4.92 -1.47
N LEU A 108 -3.27 -3.63 -1.82
CA LEU A 108 -3.79 -2.62 -0.91
C LEU A 108 -5.18 -2.98 -0.39
N GLU A 109 -6.08 -3.41 -1.26
CA GLU A 109 -7.45 -3.83 -0.89
C GLU A 109 -7.43 -4.93 0.16
N SER A 110 -6.63 -5.97 -0.05
CA SER A 110 -6.46 -7.05 0.92
C SER A 110 -5.90 -6.55 2.26
N LEU A 111 -4.88 -5.68 2.24
CA LEU A 111 -4.28 -5.10 3.44
C LEU A 111 -5.30 -4.27 4.23
N VAL A 112 -6.07 -3.44 3.55
CA VAL A 112 -7.08 -2.56 4.14
C VAL A 112 -8.20 -3.38 4.80
N TYR A 113 -8.73 -4.39 4.11
CA TYR A 113 -9.73 -5.26 4.73
C TYR A 113 -9.14 -6.14 5.84
N THR A 114 -7.87 -6.49 5.79
CA THR A 114 -7.16 -7.13 6.90
C THR A 114 -7.11 -6.21 8.11
N SER A 115 -6.86 -4.91 7.94
CA SER A 115 -6.87 -3.94 9.05
C SER A 115 -8.25 -3.85 9.71
N LYS A 116 -9.31 -3.80 8.93
CA LYS A 116 -10.69 -3.76 9.44
C LYS A 116 -11.08 -5.05 10.15
N MET A 117 -10.71 -6.20 9.59
CA MET A 117 -10.92 -7.52 10.20
C MET A 117 -10.19 -7.64 11.54
N SER A 118 -8.95 -7.14 11.62
CA SER A 118 -8.08 -7.28 12.80
C SER A 118 -8.53 -6.51 14.03
N VAL A 119 -9.49 -5.61 13.92
CA VAL A 119 -10.12 -4.92 15.08
C VAL A 119 -10.84 -5.92 15.99
N ASN A 120 -11.53 -6.91 15.41
CA ASN A 120 -12.21 -7.98 16.16
C ASN A 120 -12.26 -9.28 15.34
N PRO A 121 -11.13 -10.00 15.23
CA PRO A 121 -10.98 -11.11 14.31
C PRO A 121 -12.03 -12.23 14.46
N PRO A 122 -12.38 -12.71 15.70
CA PRO A 122 -13.34 -13.79 15.84
C PRO A 122 -14.72 -13.48 15.25
N PHE A 123 -15.18 -12.22 15.37
CA PHE A 123 -16.49 -11.81 14.87
C PHE A 123 -16.47 -11.32 13.42
N ARG A 124 -15.32 -10.85 12.93
CA ARG A 124 -15.22 -10.22 11.59
C ARG A 124 -14.67 -11.13 10.51
N TRP A 125 -13.98 -12.22 10.87
CA TRP A 125 -13.34 -13.10 9.90
C TRP A 125 -14.29 -13.52 8.77
N LYS A 126 -15.46 -14.08 9.12
CA LYS A 126 -16.42 -14.58 8.11
C LYS A 126 -16.87 -13.51 7.12
N SER A 127 -17.04 -12.27 7.57
CA SER A 127 -17.49 -11.15 6.73
C SER A 127 -16.41 -10.57 5.83
N TYR A 128 -15.12 -10.72 6.23
CA TYR A 128 -14.00 -10.12 5.53
C TYR A 128 -13.11 -11.12 4.79
N GLU A 129 -13.23 -12.43 5.06
CA GLU A 129 -12.39 -13.46 4.47
C GLU A 129 -12.31 -13.37 2.93
N SER A 130 -13.45 -13.27 2.26
CA SER A 130 -13.51 -13.17 0.79
C SER A 130 -12.91 -11.85 0.29
N LYS A 131 -13.14 -10.73 1.02
CA LYS A 131 -12.59 -9.41 0.66
C LYS A 131 -11.07 -9.35 0.84
N ILE A 132 -10.50 -10.23 1.67
CA ILE A 132 -9.05 -10.33 1.89
C ILE A 132 -8.43 -11.30 0.88
N LYS A 133 -9.02 -12.51 0.70
CA LYS A 133 -8.42 -13.57 -0.11
C LYS A 133 -8.53 -13.34 -1.62
N LYS A 134 -9.71 -12.94 -2.11
CA LYS A 134 -9.95 -12.78 -3.55
C LYS A 134 -9.00 -11.77 -4.22
N PRO A 135 -8.76 -10.56 -3.66
CA PRO A 135 -7.82 -9.62 -4.25
C PRO A 135 -6.40 -10.19 -4.33
N LEU A 136 -5.95 -10.97 -3.32
CA LEU A 136 -4.62 -11.59 -3.35
C LEU A 136 -4.51 -12.62 -4.49
N ASP A 137 -5.51 -13.47 -4.65
CA ASP A 137 -5.52 -14.48 -5.71
C ASP A 137 -5.52 -13.81 -7.09
N GLN A 138 -6.29 -12.73 -7.26
CA GLN A 138 -6.29 -11.91 -8.49
C GLN A 138 -4.95 -11.22 -8.73
N ALA A 139 -4.34 -10.62 -7.69
CA ALA A 139 -3.04 -9.94 -7.83
C ALA A 139 -1.93 -10.93 -8.24
N MET A 140 -1.90 -12.14 -7.66
CA MET A 140 -0.96 -13.19 -8.03
C MET A 140 -1.16 -13.67 -9.47
N ALA A 141 -2.41 -13.69 -9.96
CA ALA A 141 -2.70 -14.06 -11.34
C ALA A 141 -2.29 -12.97 -12.33
N LEU A 142 -2.51 -11.69 -11.99
CA LEU A 142 -2.15 -10.54 -12.83
C LEU A 142 -0.65 -10.33 -12.95
N ASN A 143 0.09 -10.45 -11.83
CA ASN A 143 1.52 -10.19 -11.81
C ASN A 143 2.26 -11.18 -10.90
N LYS A 144 2.84 -12.21 -11.52
CA LYS A 144 3.61 -13.24 -10.81
C LYS A 144 4.93 -12.75 -10.23
N ASN A 145 5.39 -11.55 -10.66
CA ASN A 145 6.65 -10.93 -10.19
C ASN A 145 6.40 -9.88 -9.09
N ASN A 146 5.16 -9.67 -8.66
CA ASN A 146 4.86 -8.86 -7.49
C ASN A 146 5.01 -9.70 -6.22
N PRO A 147 5.94 -9.37 -5.28
CA PRO A 147 6.11 -10.14 -4.06
C PRO A 147 4.98 -9.92 -3.05
N ARG A 148 4.30 -8.77 -3.07
CA ARG A 148 3.34 -8.34 -2.04
C ARG A 148 2.15 -9.26 -1.85
N PRO A 149 1.47 -9.77 -2.89
CA PRO A 149 0.35 -10.68 -2.67
C PRO A 149 0.82 -12.01 -2.03
N PHE A 150 2.02 -12.49 -2.35
CA PHE A 150 2.59 -13.67 -1.72
C PHE A 150 2.96 -13.40 -0.25
N ILE A 151 3.52 -12.22 0.07
CA ILE A 151 3.81 -11.81 1.46
C ILE A 151 2.53 -11.76 2.29
N LEU A 152 1.49 -11.11 1.77
CA LEU A 152 0.21 -10.99 2.47
C LEU A 152 -0.47 -12.34 2.63
N LYS A 153 -0.43 -13.21 1.62
CA LYS A 153 -0.97 -14.56 1.69
C LYS A 153 -0.23 -15.41 2.71
N ALA A 154 1.10 -15.35 2.72
CA ALA A 154 1.94 -16.04 3.71
C ALA A 154 1.61 -15.58 5.14
N ASN A 155 1.54 -14.27 5.37
CA ASN A 155 1.21 -13.72 6.68
C ASN A 155 -0.22 -14.08 7.13
N LEU A 156 -1.18 -14.11 6.21
CA LEU A 156 -2.55 -14.54 6.47
C LEU A 156 -2.58 -16.02 6.89
N GLN A 157 -1.90 -16.90 6.15
CA GLN A 157 -1.82 -18.32 6.46
C GLN A 157 -1.12 -18.58 7.80
N TYR A 158 -0.03 -17.86 8.08
CA TYR A 158 0.67 -17.99 9.35
C TYR A 158 -0.21 -17.66 10.56
N LYS A 159 -0.99 -16.56 10.46
CA LYS A 159 -1.85 -16.08 11.54
C LYS A 159 -3.16 -16.87 11.70
N MET A 160 -3.54 -17.64 10.71
CA MET A 160 -4.72 -18.49 10.77
C MET A 160 -4.48 -19.64 11.79
N PRO A 161 -5.45 -19.97 12.64
CA PRO A 161 -5.34 -21.12 13.56
C PRO A 161 -5.07 -22.42 12.83
N LEU A 162 -4.29 -23.31 13.46
CA LEU A 162 -3.88 -24.61 12.89
C LEU A 162 -5.08 -25.46 12.46
N PHE A 163 -6.14 -25.49 13.27
CA PHE A 163 -7.32 -26.29 12.96
C PHE A 163 -8.13 -25.79 11.75
N PHE A 164 -7.89 -24.55 11.31
CA PHE A 164 -8.40 -24.03 10.05
C PHE A 164 -7.40 -24.15 8.89
N GLY A 165 -6.35 -24.95 9.07
CA GLY A 165 -5.32 -25.16 8.04
C GLY A 165 -4.26 -24.06 7.98
N GLY A 166 -4.10 -23.27 9.05
CA GLY A 166 -3.08 -22.24 9.15
C GLY A 166 -1.73 -22.73 9.67
N GLY A 167 -0.87 -21.78 10.02
CA GLY A 167 0.46 -22.02 10.60
C GLY A 167 1.59 -22.01 9.57
N CYS A 168 2.80 -22.32 10.05
CA CYS A 168 4.03 -22.21 9.24
C CYS A 168 4.00 -23.07 7.97
N ASN A 169 3.52 -24.30 8.06
CA ASN A 169 3.51 -25.21 6.89
C ASN A 169 2.70 -24.63 5.72
N SER A 170 1.56 -23.99 6.02
CA SER A 170 0.71 -23.36 5.01
C SER A 170 1.26 -22.02 4.52
N ALA A 171 2.06 -21.33 5.35
CA ALA A 171 2.67 -20.06 5.01
C ALA A 171 3.94 -20.20 4.14
N LYS A 172 4.75 -21.23 4.39
CA LYS A 172 6.07 -21.45 3.77
C LYS A 172 6.09 -21.35 2.23
N PRO A 173 5.19 -21.98 1.47
CA PRO A 173 5.25 -21.91 0.00
C PRO A 173 5.14 -20.46 -0.52
N PHE A 174 4.26 -19.67 0.08
CA PHE A 174 4.08 -18.25 -0.28
C PHE A 174 5.26 -17.39 0.19
N ALA A 175 5.79 -17.64 1.39
CA ALA A 175 6.95 -16.93 1.91
C ALA A 175 8.20 -17.20 1.06
N ALA A 176 8.43 -18.45 0.64
CA ALA A 176 9.53 -18.83 -0.24
C ALA A 176 9.42 -18.12 -1.60
N LYS A 177 8.21 -18.12 -2.21
CA LYS A 177 8.01 -17.40 -3.50
C LYS A 177 8.20 -15.90 -3.36
N ALA A 178 7.71 -15.29 -2.30
CA ALA A 178 7.92 -13.87 -2.03
C ALA A 178 9.42 -13.53 -1.89
N LYS A 179 10.17 -14.38 -1.16
CA LYS A 179 11.62 -14.22 -0.99
C LYS A 179 12.35 -14.33 -2.33
N GLU A 180 12.06 -15.36 -3.12
CA GLU A 180 12.64 -15.56 -4.46
C GLU A 180 12.47 -14.30 -5.32
N ILE A 181 11.25 -13.73 -5.37
CA ILE A 181 10.97 -12.53 -6.16
C ILE A 181 11.74 -11.32 -5.61
N LEU A 182 11.76 -11.13 -4.28
CA LEU A 182 12.46 -10.00 -3.65
C LEU A 182 13.98 -10.06 -3.83
N ASP A 183 14.56 -11.26 -3.86
CA ASP A 183 16.01 -11.45 -4.06
C ASP A 183 16.44 -11.09 -5.50
N GLN A 184 15.51 -11.15 -6.45
CA GLN A 184 15.74 -10.77 -7.86
C GLN A 184 15.47 -9.27 -8.13
N GLN A 185 14.81 -8.56 -7.22
CA GLN A 185 14.47 -7.15 -7.40
C GLN A 185 15.65 -6.24 -7.01
N LYS A 186 15.90 -5.21 -7.83
CA LYS A 186 16.80 -4.13 -7.45
C LYS A 186 16.23 -3.35 -6.27
N THR A 187 17.13 -2.86 -5.40
CA THR A 187 16.77 -2.14 -4.16
C THR A 187 16.79 -0.62 -4.33
N ASP A 188 16.86 -0.12 -5.55
CA ASP A 188 16.87 1.32 -5.81
C ASP A 188 15.59 1.98 -5.32
N PHE A 189 15.70 3.20 -4.79
CA PHE A 189 14.56 3.97 -4.34
C PHE A 189 13.55 4.21 -5.48
N THR A 190 12.29 4.03 -5.17
CA THR A 190 11.19 4.31 -6.08
C THR A 190 9.99 4.86 -5.29
N VAL A 191 9.22 5.73 -5.92
CA VAL A 191 7.92 6.19 -5.39
C VAL A 191 6.83 5.12 -5.54
N MET A 192 7.07 4.12 -6.38
CA MET A 192 6.16 2.98 -6.54
C MET A 192 6.11 2.14 -5.27
N PRO A 193 5.02 1.41 -5.02
CA PRO A 193 4.91 0.56 -3.84
C PRO A 193 6.07 -0.42 -3.71
N HIS A 194 6.79 -0.33 -2.58
CA HIS A 194 7.97 -1.18 -2.28
C HIS A 194 7.93 -1.76 -0.86
N TRP A 195 6.80 -1.64 -0.18
CA TRP A 195 6.57 -2.19 1.16
C TRP A 195 6.44 -3.73 1.16
N GLY A 196 6.44 -4.32 2.35
CA GLY A 196 6.19 -5.74 2.57
C GLY A 196 7.44 -6.51 3.01
N ARG A 197 8.65 -6.07 2.66
CA ARG A 197 9.90 -6.75 3.05
C ARG A 197 9.99 -6.97 4.56
N ALA A 198 9.64 -5.98 5.38
CA ALA A 198 9.64 -6.13 6.84
C ALA A 198 8.65 -7.19 7.33
N ILE A 199 7.46 -7.29 6.71
CA ILE A 199 6.47 -8.32 7.05
C ILE A 199 7.03 -9.71 6.77
N LEU A 200 7.68 -9.89 5.61
CA LEU A 200 8.31 -11.16 5.26
C LEU A 200 9.46 -11.50 6.22
N THR A 201 10.30 -10.51 6.55
CA THR A 201 11.43 -10.73 7.48
C THR A 201 10.94 -11.23 8.84
N GLU A 202 9.91 -10.62 9.41
CA GLU A 202 9.34 -11.09 10.68
C GLU A 202 8.70 -12.49 10.55
N LEU A 203 8.02 -12.75 9.44
CA LEU A 203 7.46 -14.07 9.18
C LEU A 203 8.55 -15.14 9.09
N LEU A 204 9.67 -14.89 8.41
CA LEU A 204 10.77 -15.83 8.26
C LEU A 204 11.53 -16.08 9.55
N LYS A 205 11.56 -15.12 10.48
CA LYS A 205 12.06 -15.37 11.85
C LYS A 205 11.18 -16.37 12.61
N ALA A 206 9.87 -16.25 12.46
CA ALA A 206 8.91 -17.12 13.13
C ALA A 206 8.73 -18.49 12.42
N CYS A 207 8.90 -18.50 11.12
CA CYS A 207 8.75 -19.67 10.25
C CYS A 207 9.95 -19.79 9.30
N PRO A 208 11.08 -20.31 9.74
CA PRO A 208 12.24 -20.54 8.87
C PRO A 208 11.90 -21.47 7.70
N ILE A 209 12.34 -21.11 6.49
CA ILE A 209 12.18 -21.88 5.24
C ILE A 209 13.49 -22.50 4.82
#